data_23977feae55cd70f3a22c77c926beea0
#
_entry.id   23977feae55cd70f3a22c77c926beea0
#
_cell.length_a   1.000
_cell.length_b   1.000
_cell.length_c   1.000
_cell.angle_alpha   90.00
_cell.angle_beta   90.00
_cell.angle_gamma   90.00
#
_symmetry.space_group_name_H-M   'P 1'
#
loop_
_entity.id
_entity.type
_entity.pdbx_description
1 polymer ?
#
loop_
_entity_poly.entity_id
_entity_poly.type
_entity_poly.pdbx_seq_one_letter_code
_entity_poly.pdbx_strand_id
1 'polypeptide(L)'
;MKNDNLSINIRAVKKSDSIFLYDLLKERDSRANISHKKMPSMLQHEKFIQSKPYSKWYIIQNLDNDVGSIYLSKNNEIGIFLIKKNQSKGIGVNALKLLMEKNPKTRYLANVNPKNNQSIKFFKKNGFKLIQHTYELENNN
;
A
#
# COMPACT_ATOMS: atom_id res chain seq x y z
N MET A 1 0.60 21.93 -17.86
CA MET A 1 0.01 21.43 -17.70
C MET A 1 0.15 20.28 -17.52
N LYS A 2 -0.09 19.69 -17.38
CA LYS A 2 -0.01 18.64 -17.05
C LYS A 2 -0.44 17.66 -17.65
N ASN A 3 -0.15 16.81 -17.78
CA ASN A 3 -0.40 15.97 -18.34
C ASN A 3 -1.06 15.06 -17.87
N ASP A 4 -1.83 14.99 -17.92
CA ASP A 4 -2.52 14.30 -17.32
C ASP A 4 -2.96 13.13 -17.90
N ASN A 5 -2.24 12.38 -18.39
CA ASN A 5 -2.60 11.14 -18.97
C ASN A 5 -2.75 10.06 -17.92
N LEU A 6 -3.46 10.35 -16.87
CA LEU A 6 -3.76 9.36 -15.86
C LEU A 6 -5.07 8.65 -16.21
N SER A 7 -5.02 7.34 -16.23
CA SER A 7 -6.22 6.52 -16.33
C SER A 7 -6.05 5.41 -15.31
N ILE A 8 -6.45 5.69 -14.09
CA ILE A 8 -6.19 4.82 -12.95
C ILE A 8 -7.34 3.88 -12.72
N ASN A 9 -7.02 2.57 -12.57
CA ASN A 9 -7.99 1.63 -12.05
C ASN A 9 -7.31 0.70 -11.07
N ILE A 10 -8.09 -0.05 -10.33
CA ILE A 10 -7.57 -1.06 -9.40
C ILE A 10 -8.29 -2.36 -9.72
N ARG A 11 -7.52 -3.45 -9.73
CA ARG A 11 -8.06 -4.79 -9.98
C ARG A 11 -7.59 -5.75 -8.90
N ALA A 12 -8.36 -6.78 -8.64
CA ALA A 12 -8.02 -7.74 -7.59
C ALA A 12 -6.68 -8.43 -7.90
N VAL A 13 -5.89 -8.63 -6.84
CA VAL A 13 -4.63 -9.37 -6.93
C VAL A 13 -4.92 -10.81 -7.31
N LYS A 14 -4.08 -11.37 -8.19
CA LYS A 14 -4.14 -12.77 -8.62
C LYS A 14 -2.81 -13.44 -8.28
N LYS A 15 -2.81 -14.76 -8.30
CA LYS A 15 -1.59 -15.53 -8.06
C LYS A 15 -0.46 -15.13 -9.03
N SER A 16 -0.81 -14.79 -10.26
CA SER A 16 0.18 -14.37 -11.26
C SER A 16 0.83 -13.02 -10.96
N ASP A 17 0.35 -12.31 -9.96
CA ASP A 17 0.92 -11.01 -9.57
C ASP A 17 2.07 -11.14 -8.56
N SER A 18 2.45 -12.36 -8.19
CA SER A 18 3.43 -12.56 -7.13
C SER A 18 4.79 -11.92 -7.43
N ILE A 19 5.24 -11.98 -8.68
CA ILE A 19 6.53 -11.39 -9.06
C ILE A 19 6.47 -9.87 -8.94
N PHE A 20 5.42 -9.26 -9.48
CA PHE A 20 5.26 -7.81 -9.40
C PHE A 20 5.22 -7.34 -7.93
N LEU A 21 4.44 -8.02 -7.11
CA LEU A 21 4.32 -7.66 -5.69
C LEU A 21 5.63 -7.85 -4.95
N TYR A 22 6.40 -8.88 -5.31
CA TYR A 22 7.70 -9.11 -4.69
C TYR A 22 8.68 -8.00 -5.07
N ASP A 23 8.71 -7.61 -6.35
CA ASP A 23 9.58 -6.52 -6.80
C ASP A 23 9.19 -5.19 -6.16
N LEU A 24 7.90 -4.97 -5.99
CA LEU A 24 7.39 -3.77 -5.32
C LEU A 24 7.87 -3.73 -3.86
N LEU A 25 7.84 -4.88 -3.20
CA LEU A 25 8.30 -4.99 -1.82
C LEU A 25 9.80 -4.70 -1.72
N LYS A 26 10.60 -5.15 -2.71
CA LYS A 26 12.03 -4.88 -2.73
C LYS A 26 12.35 -3.39 -2.91
N GLU A 27 11.52 -2.67 -3.67
CA GLU A 27 11.71 -1.23 -3.87
C GLU A 27 11.39 -0.42 -2.63
N ARG A 28 10.67 -1.00 -1.72
CA ARG A 28 10.12 -0.28 -0.58
C ARG A 28 11.23 0.27 0.30
N ASP A 29 11.15 1.56 0.60
CA ASP A 29 12.08 2.20 1.52
C ASP A 29 11.92 1.55 2.91
N SER A 30 13.04 1.26 3.58
CA SER A 30 13.00 0.69 4.92
C SER A 30 12.18 1.53 5.90
N ARG A 31 12.08 2.84 5.66
CA ARG A 31 11.28 3.74 6.48
C ARG A 31 9.79 3.48 6.37
N ALA A 32 9.36 2.76 5.33
CA ALA A 32 7.97 2.39 5.17
C ALA A 32 7.61 1.13 5.96
N ASN A 33 8.63 0.37 6.40
CA ASN A 33 8.39 -0.89 7.09
C ASN A 33 8.00 -0.67 8.55
N ILE A 34 6.97 -1.34 8.98
CA ILE A 34 6.52 -1.30 10.37
C ILE A 34 6.81 -2.62 11.04
N SER A 35 6.41 -3.71 10.42
CA SER A 35 6.52 -5.04 11.01
C SER A 35 7.59 -5.91 10.38
N HIS A 36 8.05 -5.58 9.17
CA HIS A 36 9.05 -6.39 8.47
C HIS A 36 10.39 -5.70 8.50
N LYS A 37 11.39 -6.35 9.02
CA LYS A 37 12.76 -5.84 9.06
C LYS A 37 13.64 -6.53 8.04
N LYS A 38 13.19 -7.65 7.49
CA LYS A 38 13.93 -8.40 6.48
C LYS A 38 13.04 -8.73 5.32
N MET A 39 13.64 -8.82 4.14
CA MET A 39 12.94 -9.24 2.94
C MET A 39 12.61 -10.72 3.05
N PRO A 40 11.34 -11.11 2.87
CA PRO A 40 11.00 -12.54 2.86
C PRO A 40 11.56 -13.21 1.60
N SER A 41 11.68 -14.53 1.62
CA SER A 41 12.01 -15.28 0.41
C SER A 41 10.81 -15.26 -0.53
N MET A 42 11.06 -15.57 -1.81
CA MET A 42 9.95 -15.64 -2.78
C MET A 42 8.90 -16.66 -2.36
N LEU A 43 9.34 -17.81 -1.83
CA LEU A 43 8.40 -18.83 -1.38
C LEU A 43 7.54 -18.33 -0.21
N GLN A 44 8.15 -17.65 0.76
CA GLN A 44 7.40 -17.07 1.88
C GLN A 44 6.40 -16.04 1.39
N HIS A 45 6.82 -15.24 0.42
CA HIS A 45 5.97 -14.19 -0.15
C HIS A 45 4.77 -14.79 -0.90
N GLU A 46 4.99 -15.85 -1.67
CA GLU A 46 3.91 -16.52 -2.37
C GLU A 46 2.91 -17.13 -1.41
N LYS A 47 3.40 -17.72 -0.31
CA LYS A 47 2.52 -18.25 0.72
C LYS A 47 1.70 -17.14 1.38
N PHE A 48 2.32 -16.00 1.60
CA PHE A 48 1.64 -14.84 2.16
C PHE A 48 0.49 -14.40 1.26
N ILE A 49 0.74 -14.32 -0.06
CA ILE A 49 -0.30 -13.94 -1.01
C ILE A 49 -1.44 -14.97 -1.00
N GLN A 50 -1.10 -16.25 -1.00
CA GLN A 50 -2.09 -17.32 -1.02
C GLN A 50 -2.94 -17.35 0.24
N SER A 51 -2.40 -16.87 1.36
CA SER A 51 -3.13 -16.85 2.63
C SER A 51 -4.26 -15.81 2.65
N LYS A 52 -4.34 -14.96 1.63
CA LYS A 52 -5.33 -13.88 1.54
C LYS A 52 -5.31 -13.01 2.79
N PRO A 53 -4.17 -12.34 3.05
CA PRO A 53 -3.96 -11.66 4.32
C PRO A 53 -4.82 -10.42 4.50
N TYR A 54 -5.38 -9.88 3.42
CA TYR A 54 -6.18 -8.66 3.47
C TYR A 54 -7.62 -8.94 3.07
N SER A 55 -8.52 -8.12 3.56
CA SER A 55 -9.92 -8.19 3.16
C SER A 55 -10.06 -7.93 1.66
N LYS A 56 -9.34 -6.92 1.17
CA LYS A 56 -9.26 -6.60 -0.26
C LYS A 56 -7.83 -6.24 -0.60
N TRP A 57 -7.35 -6.72 -1.73
CA TRP A 57 -6.00 -6.43 -2.20
C TRP A 57 -6.03 -6.22 -3.70
N TYR A 58 -5.55 -5.07 -4.15
CA TYR A 58 -5.64 -4.67 -5.55
C TYR A 58 -4.27 -4.30 -6.11
N ILE A 59 -4.12 -4.55 -7.41
CA ILE A 59 -3.04 -3.97 -8.20
C ILE A 59 -3.55 -2.63 -8.72
N ILE A 60 -2.73 -1.60 -8.61
CA ILE A 60 -3.03 -0.28 -9.16
C ILE A 60 -2.48 -0.24 -10.58
N GLN A 61 -3.32 0.14 -11.53
CA GLN A 61 -2.92 0.24 -12.94
C GLN A 61 -3.09 1.67 -13.43
N ASN A 62 -2.17 2.08 -14.27
CA ASN A 62 -2.29 3.33 -15.02
C ASN A 62 -2.13 2.98 -16.48
N LEU A 63 -3.19 3.17 -17.28
CA LEU A 63 -3.18 2.85 -18.71
C LEU A 63 -2.74 1.41 -18.97
N ASP A 64 -3.21 0.48 -18.22
CA ASP A 64 -2.89 -0.95 -18.34
C ASP A 64 -1.51 -1.35 -17.82
N ASN A 65 -0.73 -0.42 -17.27
CA ASN A 65 0.55 -0.76 -16.65
C ASN A 65 0.36 -0.93 -15.15
N ASP A 66 0.93 -1.99 -14.60
CA ASP A 66 0.92 -2.21 -13.15
C ASP A 66 1.90 -1.24 -12.51
N VAL A 67 1.41 -0.35 -11.66
CA VAL A 67 2.23 0.72 -11.07
C VAL A 67 2.29 0.67 -9.55
N GLY A 68 1.52 -0.19 -8.90
CA GLY A 68 1.54 -0.29 -7.45
C GLY A 68 0.50 -1.25 -6.92
N SER A 69 0.31 -1.22 -5.63
CA SER A 69 -0.74 -2.01 -4.99
C SER A 69 -1.37 -1.22 -3.85
N ILE A 70 -2.60 -1.58 -3.53
CA ILE A 70 -3.34 -0.97 -2.43
C ILE A 70 -4.20 -2.06 -1.79
N TYR A 71 -4.28 -2.05 -0.46
CA TYR A 71 -5.07 -3.05 0.23
C TYR A 71 -5.92 -2.43 1.33
N LEU A 72 -6.92 -3.20 1.72
CA LEU A 72 -7.76 -2.91 2.88
C LEU A 72 -7.72 -4.14 3.78
N SER A 73 -7.24 -3.96 5.01
CA SER A 73 -7.17 -5.07 5.96
C SER A 73 -8.55 -5.35 6.55
N LYS A 74 -8.64 -6.44 7.32
CA LYS A 74 -9.88 -6.80 8.01
C LYS A 74 -10.28 -5.75 9.05
N ASN A 75 -9.34 -4.92 9.49
CA ASN A 75 -9.58 -3.85 10.45
C ASN A 75 -9.71 -2.50 9.78
N ASN A 76 -9.98 -2.48 8.49
CA ASN A 76 -10.15 -1.27 7.68
C ASN A 76 -8.88 -0.41 7.60
N GLU A 77 -7.73 -1.04 7.69
CA GLU A 77 -6.45 -0.36 7.55
C GLU A 77 -6.04 -0.39 6.08
N ILE A 78 -5.64 0.75 5.57
CA ILE A 78 -5.24 0.91 4.17
C ILE A 78 -3.72 0.97 4.08
N GLY A 79 -3.15 0.18 3.16
CA GLY A 79 -1.74 0.29 2.79
C GLY A 79 -1.66 0.54 1.29
N ILE A 80 -0.72 1.40 0.88
CA ILE A 80 -0.56 1.74 -0.53
C ILE A 80 0.92 1.85 -0.84
N PHE A 81 1.33 1.25 -1.96
CA PHE A 81 2.71 1.25 -2.41
C PHE A 81 2.76 1.47 -3.90
N LEU A 82 3.59 2.42 -4.35
CA LEU A 82 3.77 2.71 -5.76
C LEU A 82 5.22 2.49 -6.15
N ILE A 83 5.44 2.05 -7.39
CA ILE A 83 6.78 2.02 -7.97
C ILE A 83 7.34 3.44 -7.88
N LYS A 84 8.62 3.56 -7.52
CA LYS A 84 9.23 4.88 -7.28
C LYS A 84 9.03 5.88 -8.41
N LYS A 85 9.20 5.44 -9.64
CA LYS A 85 9.05 6.34 -10.80
C LYS A 85 7.62 6.83 -10.98
N ASN A 86 6.65 6.20 -10.31
CA ASN A 86 5.24 6.57 -10.43
C ASN A 86 4.74 7.36 -9.23
N GLN A 87 5.60 7.67 -8.27
CA GLN A 87 5.20 8.44 -7.10
C GLN A 87 5.06 9.92 -7.44
N SER A 88 4.29 10.64 -6.67
CA SER A 88 4.09 12.10 -6.80
C SER A 88 3.44 12.53 -8.11
N LYS A 89 2.62 11.67 -8.69
CA LYS A 89 1.92 11.97 -9.95
C LYS A 89 0.40 11.94 -9.81
N GLY A 90 -0.10 11.89 -8.57
CA GLY A 90 -1.54 11.84 -8.35
C GLY A 90 -2.15 10.45 -8.45
N ILE A 91 -1.34 9.43 -8.69
CA ILE A 91 -1.83 8.05 -8.79
C ILE A 91 -2.38 7.57 -7.45
N GLY A 92 -1.63 7.86 -6.37
CA GLY A 92 -2.02 7.40 -5.03
C GLY A 92 -3.38 7.89 -4.59
N VAL A 93 -3.66 9.18 -4.79
CA VAL A 93 -4.94 9.75 -4.37
C VAL A 93 -6.10 9.16 -5.18
N ASN A 94 -5.88 8.90 -6.47
CA ASN A 94 -6.91 8.28 -7.31
C ASN A 94 -7.17 6.84 -6.89
N ALA A 95 -6.11 6.08 -6.60
CA ALA A 95 -6.25 4.70 -6.13
C ALA A 95 -6.98 4.65 -4.78
N LEU A 96 -6.65 5.57 -3.88
CA LEU A 96 -7.29 5.66 -2.58
C LEU A 96 -8.80 5.91 -2.72
N LYS A 97 -9.17 6.85 -3.59
CA LYS A 97 -10.58 7.13 -3.84
C LYS A 97 -11.32 5.92 -4.40
N LEU A 98 -10.69 5.23 -5.36
CA LEU A 98 -11.30 4.03 -5.94
C LEU A 98 -11.51 2.94 -4.91
N LEU A 99 -10.52 2.72 -4.03
CA LEU A 99 -10.66 1.72 -2.98
C LEU A 99 -11.83 2.05 -2.07
N MET A 100 -11.94 3.32 -1.66
CA MET A 100 -13.02 3.73 -0.77
C MET A 100 -14.38 3.66 -1.44
N GLU A 101 -14.46 3.95 -2.74
CA GLU A 101 -15.70 3.82 -3.50
C GLU A 101 -16.14 2.37 -3.62
N LYS A 102 -15.19 1.46 -3.85
CA LYS A 102 -15.51 0.05 -3.96
C LYS A 102 -15.82 -0.60 -2.61
N ASN A 103 -15.33 -0.02 -1.54
CA ASN A 103 -15.44 -0.60 -0.19
C ASN A 103 -15.85 0.49 0.80
N PRO A 104 -17.10 0.99 0.73
CA PRO A 104 -17.52 2.08 1.64
C PRO A 104 -17.51 1.62 3.09
N LYS A 105 -16.87 2.39 3.94
CA LYS A 105 -16.81 2.16 5.37
C LYS A 105 -17.01 3.49 6.08
N THR A 106 -17.44 3.44 7.33
CA THR A 106 -17.58 4.65 8.12
C THR A 106 -16.23 5.17 8.62
N ARG A 107 -15.21 4.32 8.58
CA ARG A 107 -13.92 4.66 9.13
C ARG A 107 -12.83 3.87 8.43
N TYR A 108 -11.75 4.56 8.08
CA TYR A 108 -10.55 3.94 7.52
C TYR A 108 -9.35 4.32 8.37
N LEU A 109 -8.39 3.43 8.48
CA LEU A 109 -7.17 3.64 9.23
C LEU A 109 -5.97 3.50 8.30
N ALA A 110 -4.84 4.03 8.70
CA ALA A 110 -3.58 3.82 7.99
C ALA A 110 -2.45 3.76 9.02
N ASN A 111 -1.63 2.73 8.94
CA ASN A 111 -0.47 2.60 9.82
C ASN A 111 0.76 3.07 9.06
N VAL A 112 1.46 4.05 9.59
CA VAL A 112 2.58 4.67 8.91
C VAL A 112 3.77 4.72 9.84
N ASN A 113 4.94 4.29 9.36
CA ASN A 113 6.17 4.42 10.11
C ASN A 113 6.44 5.91 10.35
N PRO A 114 6.74 6.31 11.60
CA PRO A 114 6.93 7.73 11.92
C PRO A 114 8.09 8.39 11.15
N LYS A 115 8.98 7.60 10.56
CA LYS A 115 10.07 8.12 9.73
C LYS A 115 9.67 8.29 8.27
N ASN A 116 8.48 7.80 7.88
CA ASN A 116 8.01 7.90 6.50
C ASN A 116 7.22 9.18 6.30
N ASN A 117 7.95 10.28 6.14
CA ASN A 117 7.33 11.60 6.00
C ASN A 117 6.44 11.71 4.78
N GLN A 118 6.79 11.03 3.70
CA GLN A 118 6.01 11.07 2.47
C GLN A 118 4.61 10.49 2.67
N SER A 119 4.52 9.34 3.34
CA SER A 119 3.22 8.73 3.63
C SER A 119 2.43 9.52 4.65
N ILE A 120 3.10 10.09 5.66
CA ILE A 120 2.43 10.94 6.65
C ILE A 120 1.75 12.12 5.95
N LYS A 121 2.49 12.78 5.06
CA LYS A 121 1.92 13.91 4.31
C LYS A 121 0.78 13.46 3.42
N PHE A 122 0.93 12.31 2.76
CA PHE A 122 -0.10 11.78 1.87
C PHE A 122 -1.41 11.57 2.61
N PHE A 123 -1.35 10.87 3.75
CA PHE A 123 -2.58 10.57 4.49
C PHE A 123 -3.19 11.82 5.11
N LYS A 124 -2.36 12.71 5.67
CA LYS A 124 -2.88 13.98 6.21
C LYS A 124 -3.57 14.81 5.14
N LYS A 125 -2.97 14.90 3.95
CA LYS A 125 -3.54 15.65 2.85
C LYS A 125 -4.89 15.09 2.42
N ASN A 126 -5.09 13.79 2.60
CA ASN A 126 -6.33 13.13 2.23
C ASN A 126 -7.31 12.98 3.39
N GLY A 127 -7.15 13.75 4.44
CA GLY A 127 -8.12 13.86 5.52
C GLY A 127 -7.91 12.94 6.70
N PHE A 128 -6.84 12.17 6.70
CA PHE A 128 -6.54 11.29 7.84
C PHE A 128 -5.90 12.10 8.96
N LYS A 129 -6.21 11.75 10.20
CA LYS A 129 -5.67 12.41 11.39
C LYS A 129 -4.93 11.40 12.25
N LEU A 130 -3.87 11.85 12.90
CA LEU A 130 -3.16 10.99 13.84
C LEU A 130 -4.07 10.71 15.05
N ILE A 131 -4.27 9.43 15.36
CA ILE A 131 -5.14 9.04 16.47
C ILE A 131 -4.43 8.27 17.57
N GLN A 132 -3.23 7.77 17.32
CA GLN A 132 -2.51 7.01 18.35
C GLN A 132 -1.04 6.89 18.01
N HIS A 133 -0.23 6.59 19.03
CA HIS A 133 1.16 6.23 18.86
C HIS A 133 1.32 4.78 19.28
N THR A 134 2.13 4.01 18.56
CA THR A 134 2.45 2.63 18.91
C THR A 134 3.93 2.55 19.27
N TYR A 135 4.24 2.05 20.45
CA TYR A 135 5.61 1.88 20.92
C TYR A 135 5.94 0.41 20.99
N GLU A 136 7.19 0.09 20.75
CA GLU A 136 7.66 -1.28 20.75
C GLU A 136 8.78 -1.45 21.78
N LEU A 137 8.72 -2.53 22.56
CA LEU A 137 9.85 -3.01 23.33
C LEU A 137 10.20 -4.38 22.80
N GLU A 138 11.41 -4.53 22.28
CA GLU A 138 11.85 -5.79 21.73
C GLU A 138 12.79 -6.48 22.72
N ASN A 139 12.44 -7.69 23.14
CA ASN A 139 13.27 -8.45 24.05
C ASN A 139 14.19 -9.36 23.27
N ASN A 140 15.50 -9.19 23.47
CA ASN A 140 16.49 -10.00 22.78
C ASN A 140 17.02 -11.08 23.70
N ASN A 141 16.21 -12.06 24.01
CA ASN A 141 16.65 -13.18 24.86
C ASN A 141 16.93 -14.41 24.04
#